data_7458ef4947e3c53ed5118b1c71e314da
#
_entry.id   7458ef4947e3c53ed5118b1c71e314da
#
_cell.length_a   1.000
_cell.length_b   1.000
_cell.length_c   1.000
_cell.angle_alpha   90.00
_cell.angle_beta   90.00
_cell.angle_gamma   90.00
#
_symmetry.space_group_name_H-M   'P 1'
#
loop_
_entity.id
_entity.type
_entity.pdbx_description
1 polymer ?
#
loop_
_entity_poly.entity_id
_entity_poly.type
_entity_poly.pdbx_seq_one_letter_code
_entity_poly.pdbx_strand_id
1 'polypeptide(L)'
;ADGDFENVIGLAANWEGKFDDAVIVLSLTGEFGEAETSAGADNLGEVETSSVGGTLTFGGFGFGAGYVDFGEQSLTQAAQAAGADAGSYWTVGGSYNSGPWGVSLNWFESTKSNTTGISDTDVTLISLDAAYTVAPGWDLAAALHVLSADNINATAAPVNNDGTVFLISNQFTF
;
A
#
# COMPACT_ATOMS: atom_id res chain seq x y z
N ALA A 1 5.59 10.37 28.22
CA ALA A 1 5.74 11.16 27.01
C ALA A 1 4.76 10.58 26.01
N ASP A 2 3.92 11.44 25.57
CA ASP A 2 2.84 11.02 24.70
C ASP A 2 3.38 11.11 23.32
N GLY A 3 4.17 10.42 22.74
CA GLY A 3 4.78 10.39 21.40
C GLY A 3 3.89 10.96 20.28
N ASP A 4 3.45 12.18 20.47
CA ASP A 4 2.56 12.85 19.55
C ASP A 4 3.37 13.63 18.49
N PHE A 5 2.70 13.96 17.40
CA PHE A 5 3.25 14.80 16.36
C PHE A 5 2.59 16.16 16.41
N GLU A 6 3.35 17.22 16.09
CA GLU A 6 2.84 18.58 16.01
C GLU A 6 3.14 19.19 14.64
N ASN A 7 2.42 20.26 14.31
CA ASN A 7 2.60 21.01 13.05
C ASN A 7 2.51 20.12 11.79
N VAL A 8 1.65 19.11 11.79
CA VAL A 8 1.50 18.19 10.66
C VAL A 8 0.79 18.91 9.50
N ILE A 9 1.42 18.91 8.33
CA ILE A 9 0.92 19.50 7.10
C ILE A 9 0.85 18.42 6.03
N GLY A 10 -0.35 18.19 5.50
CA GLY A 10 -0.58 17.32 4.34
C GLY A 10 -0.79 18.12 3.06
N LEU A 11 -0.13 17.72 1.98
CA LEU A 11 -0.27 18.27 0.64
C LEU A 11 -0.69 17.17 -0.33
N ALA A 12 -1.57 17.53 -1.28
CA ALA A 12 -1.97 16.61 -2.34
C ALA A 12 -2.14 17.34 -3.66
N ALA A 13 -1.73 16.71 -4.73
CA ALA A 13 -1.97 17.16 -6.10
C ALA A 13 -2.49 16.01 -6.94
N ASN A 14 -3.55 16.26 -7.70
CA ASN A 14 -4.11 15.30 -8.65
C ASN A 14 -4.25 15.97 -10.01
N TRP A 15 -3.96 15.19 -11.04
CA TRP A 15 -4.16 15.58 -12.43
C TRP A 15 -4.92 14.49 -13.16
N GLU A 16 -5.92 14.88 -13.97
CA GLU A 16 -6.66 14.00 -14.86
C GLU A 16 -6.56 14.53 -16.30
N GLY A 17 -6.18 13.67 -17.21
CA GLY A 17 -6.16 13.94 -18.65
C GLY A 17 -7.01 12.94 -19.41
N LYS A 18 -7.77 13.43 -20.40
CA LYS A 18 -8.59 12.62 -21.30
C LYS A 18 -8.07 12.78 -22.72
N PHE A 19 -7.79 11.64 -23.37
CA PHE A 19 -7.24 11.57 -24.72
C PHE A 19 -8.04 10.50 -25.49
N ASP A 20 -9.00 10.92 -26.28
CA ASP A 20 -10.00 10.05 -26.90
C ASP A 20 -10.68 9.14 -25.86
N ASP A 21 -10.52 7.84 -25.97
CA ASP A 21 -11.08 6.85 -25.04
C ASP A 21 -10.17 6.54 -23.83
N ALA A 22 -9.00 7.16 -23.76
CA ALA A 22 -8.07 6.97 -22.66
C ALA A 22 -8.22 8.05 -21.59
N VAL A 23 -8.23 7.63 -20.33
CA VAL A 23 -8.18 8.52 -19.17
C VAL A 23 -6.92 8.20 -18.36
N ILE A 24 -6.13 9.23 -18.08
CA ILE A 24 -4.94 9.15 -17.24
C ILE A 24 -5.20 9.97 -15.97
N VAL A 25 -4.98 9.38 -14.81
CA VAL A 25 -4.98 10.08 -13.52
C VAL A 25 -3.61 9.93 -12.90
N LEU A 26 -3.03 11.04 -12.42
CA LEU A 26 -1.79 11.07 -11.66
C LEU A 26 -2.05 11.72 -10.30
N SER A 27 -1.45 11.17 -9.26
CA SER A 27 -1.59 11.63 -7.88
C SER A 27 -0.22 11.74 -7.22
N LEU A 28 -0.03 12.79 -6.46
CA LEU A 28 1.12 13.01 -5.59
C LEU A 28 0.62 13.49 -4.24
N THR A 29 1.11 12.89 -3.15
CA THR A 29 0.84 13.36 -1.79
C THR A 29 2.13 13.45 -0.99
N GLY A 30 2.13 14.32 0.02
CA GLY A 30 3.19 14.42 1.01
C GLY A 30 2.61 14.87 2.34
N GLU A 31 3.13 14.33 3.42
CA GLU A 31 2.78 14.70 4.78
C GLU A 31 4.08 14.95 5.55
N PHE A 32 4.13 16.09 6.22
CA PHE A 32 5.31 16.57 6.94
C PHE A 32 4.88 17.07 8.31
N GLY A 33 5.64 16.75 9.35
CA GLY A 33 5.34 17.18 10.69
C GLY A 33 6.51 16.96 11.64
N GLU A 34 6.50 17.69 12.73
CA GLU A 34 7.51 17.61 13.78
C GLU A 34 7.06 16.59 14.83
N ALA A 35 8.01 15.85 15.40
CA ALA A 35 7.74 15.03 16.56
C ALA A 35 7.92 15.85 17.83
N GLU A 36 7.00 15.71 18.78
CA GLU A 36 7.16 16.32 20.10
C GLU A 36 8.40 15.76 20.81
N THR A 37 9.28 16.65 21.24
CA THR A 37 10.45 16.27 22.04
C THR A 37 10.06 16.14 23.50
N SER A 38 10.16 14.94 24.05
CA SER A 38 10.01 14.71 25.48
C SER A 38 11.36 14.48 26.15
N ALA A 39 11.46 14.78 27.44
CA ALA A 39 12.66 14.51 28.25
C ALA A 39 12.79 13.01 28.54
N GLY A 40 13.06 12.19 27.51
CA GLY A 40 13.18 10.73 27.61
C GLY A 40 13.76 10.12 26.34
N ALA A 41 14.05 8.83 26.38
CA ALA A 41 14.76 8.10 25.31
C ALA A 41 13.91 7.75 24.08
N ASP A 42 12.61 8.06 24.07
CA ASP A 42 11.66 7.59 23.07
C ASP A 42 11.17 8.73 22.14
N ASN A 43 12.06 9.66 21.81
CA ASN A 43 11.72 10.68 20.80
C ASN A 43 11.47 9.99 19.45
N LEU A 44 10.31 10.26 18.86
CA LEU A 44 9.98 9.78 17.53
C LEU A 44 10.76 10.57 16.46
N GLY A 45 10.89 9.99 15.28
CA GLY A 45 11.29 10.69 14.08
C GLY A 45 10.20 11.62 13.57
N GLU A 46 10.56 12.53 12.70
CA GLU A 46 9.63 13.46 12.06
C GLU A 46 8.63 12.70 11.17
N VAL A 47 7.48 13.31 10.90
CA VAL A 47 6.56 12.83 9.89
C VAL A 47 7.09 13.28 8.53
N GLU A 48 7.50 12.35 7.69
CA GLU A 48 7.94 12.62 6.33
C GLU A 48 7.46 11.48 5.43
N THR A 49 6.19 11.52 5.05
CA THR A 49 5.60 10.50 4.18
C THR A 49 5.33 11.09 2.81
N SER A 50 5.67 10.37 1.77
CA SER A 50 5.37 10.77 0.40
C SER A 50 4.77 9.64 -0.40
N SER A 51 3.91 9.98 -1.37
CA SER A 51 3.37 9.01 -2.31
C SER A 51 3.23 9.55 -3.71
N VAL A 52 3.39 8.67 -4.68
CA VAL A 52 3.09 8.93 -6.08
C VAL A 52 2.34 7.75 -6.66
N GLY A 53 1.36 8.03 -7.50
CA GLY A 53 0.61 6.99 -8.18
C GLY A 53 -0.06 7.48 -9.44
N GLY A 54 -0.55 6.52 -10.22
CA GLY A 54 -1.32 6.86 -11.41
C GLY A 54 -2.10 5.68 -11.95
N THR A 55 -3.11 6.01 -12.73
CA THR A 55 -3.94 5.03 -13.46
C THR A 55 -4.11 5.44 -14.91
N LEU A 56 -4.22 4.45 -15.76
CA LEU A 56 -4.58 4.57 -17.17
C LEU A 56 -5.76 3.64 -17.44
N THR A 57 -6.82 4.18 -18.02
CA THR A 57 -7.97 3.36 -18.46
C THR A 57 -8.27 3.62 -19.95
N PHE A 58 -8.52 2.58 -20.70
CA PHE A 58 -8.95 2.66 -22.10
C PHE A 58 -9.61 1.35 -22.56
N GLY A 59 -10.65 1.42 -23.35
CA GLY A 59 -11.26 0.26 -24.03
C GLY A 59 -11.61 -0.91 -23.07
N GLY A 60 -12.01 -0.63 -21.83
CA GLY A 60 -12.28 -1.65 -20.80
C GLY A 60 -11.04 -2.12 -20.04
N PHE A 61 -9.81 -1.75 -20.47
CA PHE A 61 -8.58 -2.01 -19.72
C PHE A 61 -8.34 -0.92 -18.67
N GLY A 62 -7.81 -1.31 -17.52
CA GLY A 62 -7.31 -0.43 -16.50
C GLY A 62 -5.91 -0.88 -16.06
N PHE A 63 -5.00 0.07 -15.88
CA PHE A 63 -3.66 -0.15 -15.35
C PHE A 63 -3.41 0.85 -14.25
N GLY A 64 -2.75 0.43 -13.18
CA GLY A 64 -2.40 1.32 -12.09
C GLY A 64 -1.06 0.95 -11.48
N ALA A 65 -0.35 1.97 -10.99
CA ALA A 65 0.85 1.78 -10.20
C ALA A 65 0.94 2.87 -9.13
N GLY A 66 1.53 2.54 -8.00
CA GLY A 66 1.75 3.47 -6.91
C GLY A 66 2.97 3.09 -6.08
N TYR A 67 3.57 4.12 -5.47
CA TYR A 67 4.67 3.99 -4.53
C TYR A 67 4.41 4.90 -3.34
N VAL A 68 4.69 4.41 -2.14
CA VAL A 68 4.63 5.16 -0.89
C VAL A 68 5.93 4.94 -0.12
N ASP A 69 6.47 6.03 0.37
CA ASP A 69 7.60 6.07 1.29
C ASP A 69 7.11 6.65 2.62
N PHE A 70 7.38 5.94 3.71
CA PHE A 70 6.97 6.35 5.05
C PHE A 70 8.04 7.18 5.77
N GLY A 71 9.22 7.36 5.14
CA GLY A 71 10.33 8.12 5.72
C GLY A 71 10.70 7.63 7.11
N GLU A 72 10.68 8.54 8.06
CA GLU A 72 11.03 8.25 9.47
C GLU A 72 9.82 8.08 10.39
N GLN A 73 8.62 8.08 9.84
CA GLN A 73 7.38 8.08 10.61
C GLN A 73 7.29 6.92 11.61
N SER A 74 6.92 7.24 12.83
CA SER A 74 6.73 6.27 13.94
C SER A 74 7.96 5.50 14.38
N LEU A 75 9.15 5.86 13.92
CA LEU A 75 10.41 5.31 14.42
C LEU A 75 10.96 6.17 15.56
N THR A 76 11.54 5.54 16.58
CA THR A 76 12.31 6.28 17.56
C THR A 76 13.65 6.72 16.96
N GLN A 77 14.18 7.87 17.39
CA GLN A 77 15.51 8.33 16.97
C GLN A 77 16.61 7.28 17.24
N ALA A 78 16.46 6.52 18.33
CA ALA A 78 17.37 5.42 18.65
C ALA A 78 17.30 4.28 17.61
N ALA A 79 16.10 3.95 17.11
CA ALA A 79 15.93 2.93 16.09
C ALA A 79 16.51 3.40 14.75
N GLN A 80 16.30 4.66 14.36
CA GLN A 80 16.90 5.27 13.18
C GLN A 80 18.44 5.27 13.24
N ALA A 81 19.02 5.70 14.37
CA ALA A 81 20.46 5.67 14.59
C ALA A 81 21.02 4.24 14.53
N ALA A 82 20.20 3.23 14.81
CA ALA A 82 20.53 1.81 14.66
C ALA A 82 20.26 1.26 13.25
N GLY A 83 19.85 2.11 12.28
CA GLY A 83 19.65 1.74 10.88
C GLY A 83 18.26 1.23 10.52
N ALA A 84 17.25 1.44 11.39
CA ALA A 84 15.87 1.14 11.04
C ALA A 84 15.29 2.21 10.12
N ASP A 85 14.36 1.81 9.23
CA ASP A 85 13.61 2.65 8.32
C ASP A 85 12.11 2.30 8.43
N ALA A 86 11.21 3.28 8.30
CA ALA A 86 9.77 3.03 8.42
C ALA A 86 9.21 2.21 7.26
N GLY A 87 9.96 2.18 6.17
CA GLY A 87 9.67 1.35 5.02
C GLY A 87 8.95 2.07 3.90
N SER A 88 8.79 1.31 2.85
CA SER A 88 8.06 1.74 1.66
C SER A 88 7.22 0.60 1.11
N TYR A 89 6.28 0.92 0.25
CA TYR A 89 5.64 -0.08 -0.59
C TYR A 89 5.41 0.43 -1.99
N TRP A 90 5.34 -0.50 -2.91
CA TRP A 90 4.84 -0.24 -4.25
C TRP A 90 3.75 -1.24 -4.63
N THR A 91 2.91 -0.83 -5.55
CA THR A 91 1.86 -1.68 -6.11
C THR A 91 1.75 -1.46 -7.60
N VAL A 92 1.43 -2.50 -8.34
CA VAL A 92 1.08 -2.43 -9.75
C VAL A 92 -0.06 -3.39 -10.03
N GLY A 93 -0.98 -2.97 -10.87
CA GLY A 93 -2.11 -3.81 -11.23
C GLY A 93 -2.67 -3.52 -12.59
N GLY A 94 -3.41 -4.50 -13.09
CA GLY A 94 -4.16 -4.40 -14.32
C GLY A 94 -5.54 -5.01 -14.19
N SER A 95 -6.50 -4.46 -14.91
CA SER A 95 -7.86 -4.95 -14.96
C SER A 95 -8.42 -4.95 -16.37
N TYR A 96 -9.39 -5.79 -16.62
CA TYR A 96 -10.17 -5.78 -17.84
C TYR A 96 -11.65 -6.01 -17.54
N ASN A 97 -12.49 -5.14 -18.08
CA ASN A 97 -13.93 -5.22 -17.94
C ASN A 97 -14.57 -5.34 -19.34
N SER A 98 -15.45 -6.31 -19.53
CA SER A 98 -16.15 -6.54 -20.78
C SER A 98 -17.54 -7.11 -20.50
N GLY A 99 -18.58 -6.35 -20.84
CA GLY A 99 -19.94 -6.72 -20.57
C GLY A 99 -20.16 -7.02 -19.06
N PRO A 100 -20.64 -8.23 -18.70
CA PRO A 100 -20.86 -8.58 -17.30
C PRO A 100 -19.59 -9.06 -16.57
N TRP A 101 -18.45 -9.19 -17.25
CA TRP A 101 -17.22 -9.74 -16.71
C TRP A 101 -16.22 -8.64 -16.32
N GLY A 102 -15.60 -8.82 -15.16
CA GLY A 102 -14.44 -8.07 -14.71
C GLY A 102 -13.37 -9.03 -14.20
N VAL A 103 -12.11 -8.77 -14.52
CA VAL A 103 -10.96 -9.47 -13.97
C VAL A 103 -9.88 -8.48 -13.61
N SER A 104 -9.11 -8.74 -12.53
CA SER A 104 -7.95 -7.95 -12.17
C SER A 104 -6.82 -8.80 -11.62
N LEU A 105 -5.60 -8.33 -11.81
CA LEU A 105 -4.38 -8.89 -11.22
C LEU A 105 -3.61 -7.73 -10.60
N ASN A 106 -3.26 -7.88 -9.32
CA ASN A 106 -2.50 -6.89 -8.58
C ASN A 106 -1.30 -7.54 -7.90
N TRP A 107 -0.19 -6.80 -7.87
CA TRP A 107 1.01 -7.13 -7.12
C TRP A 107 1.28 -5.97 -6.15
N PHE A 108 1.51 -6.32 -4.91
CA PHE A 108 1.91 -5.42 -3.84
C PHE A 108 3.20 -5.96 -3.21
N GLU A 109 4.12 -5.08 -2.91
CA GLU A 109 5.34 -5.41 -2.19
C GLU A 109 5.69 -4.27 -1.25
N SER A 110 6.02 -4.60 0.00
CA SER A 110 6.51 -3.64 0.97
C SER A 110 7.77 -4.16 1.65
N THR A 111 8.67 -3.25 1.95
CA THR A 111 9.92 -3.52 2.68
C THR A 111 10.05 -2.51 3.81
N LYS A 112 10.43 -3.00 4.98
CA LYS A 112 10.76 -2.20 6.15
C LYS A 112 12.12 -2.64 6.66
N SER A 113 13.08 -1.71 6.75
CA SER A 113 14.38 -2.01 7.31
C SER A 113 14.35 -2.01 8.83
N ASN A 114 14.87 -3.08 9.41
CA ASN A 114 15.02 -3.22 10.84
C ASN A 114 16.38 -2.69 11.30
N THR A 115 16.65 -2.72 12.60
CA THR A 115 17.93 -2.28 13.14
C THR A 115 19.09 -3.15 12.62
N THR A 116 20.29 -2.58 12.55
CA THR A 116 21.48 -3.26 12.07
C THR A 116 21.68 -4.65 12.67
N GLY A 117 21.86 -5.65 11.83
CA GLY A 117 21.99 -7.05 12.23
C GLY A 117 20.68 -7.84 12.28
N ILE A 118 19.55 -7.18 12.04
CA ILE A 118 18.22 -7.81 11.87
C ILE A 118 17.85 -7.70 10.39
N SER A 119 17.40 -8.80 9.80
CA SER A 119 16.92 -8.80 8.40
C SER A 119 15.70 -7.91 8.23
N ASP A 120 15.55 -7.35 7.05
CA ASP A 120 14.37 -6.55 6.70
C ASP A 120 13.08 -7.37 6.81
N THR A 121 11.98 -6.67 7.05
CA THR A 121 10.64 -7.26 6.99
C THR A 121 10.08 -7.00 5.60
N ASP A 122 9.80 -8.06 4.86
CA ASP A 122 9.27 -8.00 3.50
C ASP A 122 7.88 -8.63 3.45
N VAL A 123 6.97 -7.99 2.72
CA VAL A 123 5.63 -8.53 2.47
C VAL A 123 5.32 -8.43 0.99
N THR A 124 4.96 -9.56 0.40
CA THR A 124 4.47 -9.64 -0.98
C THR A 124 3.05 -10.17 -0.99
N LEU A 125 2.17 -9.52 -1.73
CA LEU A 125 0.80 -9.96 -1.97
C LEU A 125 0.49 -9.94 -3.46
N ILE A 126 0.07 -11.09 -3.97
CA ILE A 126 -0.49 -11.22 -5.33
C ILE A 126 -1.98 -11.49 -5.20
N SER A 127 -2.80 -10.70 -5.89
CA SER A 127 -4.26 -10.83 -5.90
C SER A 127 -4.77 -11.02 -7.32
N LEU A 128 -5.52 -12.08 -7.55
CA LEU A 128 -6.26 -12.32 -8.78
C LEU A 128 -7.76 -12.31 -8.44
N ASP A 129 -8.49 -11.41 -9.06
CA ASP A 129 -9.91 -11.23 -8.80
C ASP A 129 -10.72 -11.39 -10.09
N ALA A 130 -11.91 -11.93 -9.98
CA ALA A 130 -12.88 -12.03 -11.06
C ALA A 130 -14.29 -11.69 -10.53
N ALA A 131 -15.05 -10.96 -11.33
CA ALA A 131 -16.43 -10.62 -11.02
C ALA A 131 -17.33 -10.90 -12.22
N TYR A 132 -18.60 -11.23 -11.94
CA TYR A 132 -19.63 -11.46 -12.95
C TYR A 132 -20.97 -10.90 -12.48
N THR A 133 -21.51 -9.96 -13.24
CA THR A 133 -22.87 -9.44 -13.02
C THR A 133 -23.90 -10.42 -13.60
N VAL A 134 -24.59 -11.14 -12.71
CA VAL A 134 -25.61 -12.15 -13.09
C VAL A 134 -26.88 -11.48 -13.59
N ALA A 135 -27.30 -10.42 -12.90
CA ALA A 135 -28.48 -9.61 -13.22
C ALA A 135 -28.31 -8.21 -12.59
N PRO A 136 -29.10 -7.22 -12.98
CA PRO A 136 -29.12 -5.92 -12.31
C PRO A 136 -29.29 -6.07 -10.80
N GLY A 137 -28.30 -5.59 -10.03
CA GLY A 137 -28.26 -5.70 -8.57
C GLY A 137 -27.80 -7.06 -8.02
N TRP A 138 -27.30 -7.97 -8.87
CA TRP A 138 -26.75 -9.26 -8.42
C TRP A 138 -25.39 -9.54 -9.04
N ASP A 139 -24.33 -9.51 -8.23
CA ASP A 139 -22.97 -9.76 -8.61
C ASP A 139 -22.37 -10.95 -7.86
N LEU A 140 -21.62 -11.77 -8.58
CA LEU A 140 -20.76 -12.81 -8.04
C LEU A 140 -19.31 -12.39 -8.18
N ALA A 141 -18.47 -12.65 -7.18
CA ALA A 141 -17.04 -12.45 -7.30
C ALA A 141 -16.25 -13.59 -6.66
N ALA A 142 -15.05 -13.81 -7.18
CA ALA A 142 -14.08 -14.72 -6.63
C ALA A 142 -12.73 -14.03 -6.57
N ALA A 143 -11.96 -14.30 -5.51
CA ALA A 143 -10.63 -13.76 -5.33
C ALA A 143 -9.67 -14.85 -4.86
N LEU A 144 -8.45 -14.80 -5.37
CA LEU A 144 -7.32 -15.61 -4.93
C LEU A 144 -6.20 -14.67 -4.49
N HIS A 145 -5.82 -14.74 -3.22
CA HIS A 145 -4.72 -13.98 -2.66
C HIS A 145 -3.60 -14.91 -2.23
N VAL A 146 -2.39 -14.61 -2.66
CA VAL A 146 -1.16 -15.29 -2.26
C VAL A 146 -0.30 -14.29 -1.52
N LEU A 147 -0.07 -14.57 -0.25
CA LEU A 147 0.72 -13.74 0.66
C LEU A 147 2.02 -14.45 1.00
N SER A 148 3.13 -13.73 0.97
CA SER A 148 4.39 -14.08 1.61
C SER A 148 4.84 -12.93 2.49
N ALA A 149 5.20 -13.23 3.73
CA ALA A 149 5.67 -12.25 4.68
C ALA A 149 6.89 -12.79 5.43
N ASP A 150 8.03 -12.16 5.21
CA ASP A 150 9.31 -12.58 5.77
C ASP A 150 9.70 -11.70 6.96
N ASN A 151 10.29 -12.34 7.97
CA ASN A 151 10.84 -11.70 9.17
C ASN A 151 9.86 -10.75 9.90
N ILE A 152 8.60 -11.16 10.01
CA ILE A 152 7.51 -10.34 10.58
C ILE A 152 7.70 -9.99 12.07
N ASN A 153 8.58 -10.67 12.77
CA ASN A 153 8.89 -10.42 14.19
C ASN A 153 10.09 -9.51 14.40
N ALA A 154 10.76 -9.06 13.34
CA ALA A 154 11.90 -8.16 13.37
C ALA A 154 12.97 -8.55 14.41
N THR A 155 13.37 -9.83 14.42
CA THR A 155 14.36 -10.38 15.38
C THR A 155 15.45 -11.16 14.65
N ALA A 156 16.53 -11.48 15.36
CA ALA A 156 17.59 -12.33 14.83
C ALA A 156 17.16 -13.79 14.55
N ALA A 157 15.98 -14.19 15.03
CA ALA A 157 15.36 -15.46 14.71
C ALA A 157 14.08 -15.17 13.90
N PRO A 158 14.16 -15.02 12.57
CA PRO A 158 13.06 -14.59 11.73
C PRO A 158 11.89 -15.58 11.76
N VAL A 159 10.70 -15.01 11.76
CA VAL A 159 9.44 -15.75 11.60
C VAL A 159 8.82 -15.33 10.28
N ASN A 160 8.56 -16.29 9.42
CA ASN A 160 7.93 -16.08 8.13
C ASN A 160 6.50 -16.61 8.17
N ASN A 161 5.63 -16.03 7.36
CA ASN A 161 4.24 -16.42 7.24
C ASN A 161 3.79 -16.36 5.78
N ASP A 162 3.50 -17.51 5.22
CA ASP A 162 2.97 -17.64 3.86
C ASP A 162 1.52 -18.10 3.92
N GLY A 163 0.72 -17.63 3.00
CA GLY A 163 -0.68 -17.98 2.97
C GLY A 163 -1.32 -17.85 1.61
N THR A 164 -2.32 -18.69 1.36
CA THR A 164 -3.19 -18.57 0.20
C THR A 164 -4.63 -18.50 0.68
N VAL A 165 -5.35 -17.49 0.23
CA VAL A 165 -6.76 -17.29 0.59
C VAL A 165 -7.58 -17.30 -0.69
N PHE A 166 -8.61 -18.14 -0.71
CA PHE A 166 -9.63 -18.15 -1.76
C PHE A 166 -10.94 -17.65 -1.18
N LEU A 167 -11.55 -16.66 -1.82
CA LEU A 167 -12.80 -16.04 -1.42
C LEU A 167 -13.82 -16.16 -2.55
N ILE A 168 -15.08 -16.39 -2.16
CA ILE A 168 -16.24 -16.25 -3.05
C ILE A 168 -17.21 -15.29 -2.35
N SER A 169 -17.69 -14.32 -3.07
CA SER A 169 -18.68 -13.37 -2.58
C SER A 169 -19.89 -13.31 -3.50
N ASN A 170 -21.00 -12.92 -2.91
CA ASN A 170 -22.29 -12.79 -3.56
C ASN A 170 -22.92 -11.50 -3.03
N GLN A 171 -23.13 -10.52 -3.89
CA GLN A 171 -23.62 -9.21 -3.54
C GLN A 171 -24.99 -8.95 -4.19
N PHE A 172 -25.95 -8.53 -3.37
CA PHE A 172 -27.25 -8.06 -3.82
C PHE A 172 -27.44 -6.59 -3.46
N THR A 173 -27.88 -5.80 -4.43
CA THR A 173 -28.21 -4.37 -4.25
C THR A 173 -29.68 -4.17 -4.61
N PHE A 174 -30.48 -3.57 -3.70
CA PHE A 174 -31.92 -3.36 -3.84
C PHE A 174 -32.25 -1.88 -3.94
#